data_b5cd00d5beb544e140c1c3e7835ac4fe
#
_entry.id   b5cd00d5beb544e140c1c3e7835ac4fe
#
_cell.length_a   1.000
_cell.length_b   1.000
_cell.length_c   1.000
_cell.angle_alpha   90.00
_cell.angle_beta   90.00
_cell.angle_gamma   90.00
#
_symmetry.space_group_name_H-M   'P 1'
#
loop_
_entity.id
_entity.type
_entity.pdbx_description
1 polymer ?
#
loop_
_entity_poly.entity_id
_entity_poly.type
_entity_poly.pdbx_seq_one_letter_code
_entity_poly.pdbx_strand_id
1 'polypeptide(L)'
;LKDITAALTCFGLWGPLSREILSTLTPQDLSTAAMPFLTMRETTLGDFNVQLVRVTFVGELGYEIYAPAEKGMALWELLWKTGKDFGVAACGYKAIDSLRAEKGYLYWGADISPDETPYEAGLSFAVAKDKEFLGKKALLERVPEKKLVTMTLADPKAVVLGNEPVRDDCRVVGRVTSGS
;
A
#
# COMPACT_ATOMS: atom_id res chain seq x y z
N LEU A 1 -7.32 -24.13 5.49
CA LEU A 1 -7.63 -22.76 5.09
C LEU A 1 -9.14 -22.56 5.12
N LYS A 2 -9.60 -21.43 5.64
CA LYS A 2 -11.00 -21.00 5.63
C LYS A 2 -11.05 -19.63 5.00
N ASP A 3 -11.87 -19.44 3.97
CA ASP A 3 -12.16 -18.15 3.40
C ASP A 3 -13.12 -17.40 4.32
N ILE A 4 -12.73 -16.21 4.77
CA ILE A 4 -13.50 -15.30 5.63
C ILE A 4 -13.73 -13.93 4.98
N THR A 5 -13.47 -13.79 3.68
CA THR A 5 -13.56 -12.53 2.95
C THR A 5 -14.92 -11.86 3.13
N ALA A 6 -16.02 -12.63 3.02
CA ALA A 6 -17.37 -12.08 3.18
C ALA A 6 -17.75 -11.78 4.65
N ALA A 7 -16.96 -12.23 5.62
CA ALA A 7 -17.24 -12.03 7.05
C ALA A 7 -16.66 -10.73 7.60
N LEU A 8 -15.75 -10.10 6.87
CA LEU A 8 -15.04 -8.90 7.31
C LEU A 8 -15.26 -7.73 6.34
N THR A 9 -15.31 -6.54 6.90
CA THR A 9 -15.08 -5.28 6.18
C THR A 9 -13.70 -4.76 6.51
N CYS A 10 -13.10 -4.00 5.59
CA CYS A 10 -11.82 -3.35 5.78
C CYS A 10 -11.91 -1.88 5.37
N PHE A 11 -11.47 -0.98 6.24
CA PHE A 11 -11.32 0.44 5.93
C PHE A 11 -9.85 0.82 6.00
N GLY A 12 -9.33 1.48 4.95
CA GLY A 12 -8.05 2.16 4.97
C GLY A 12 -8.21 3.59 5.47
N LEU A 13 -7.54 3.93 6.56
CA LEU A 13 -7.43 5.31 7.05
C LEU A 13 -5.97 5.74 6.97
N TRP A 14 -5.64 6.52 5.95
CA TRP A 14 -4.28 6.95 5.65
C TRP A 14 -4.15 8.47 5.63
N GLY A 15 -3.03 8.96 6.04
CA GLY A 15 -2.69 10.38 6.10
C GLY A 15 -2.02 10.74 7.41
N PRO A 16 -1.38 11.92 7.49
CA PRO A 16 -0.59 12.32 8.65
C PRO A 16 -1.40 12.39 9.96
N LEU A 17 -2.70 12.68 9.89
CA LEU A 17 -3.61 12.79 11.04
C LEU A 17 -4.38 11.50 11.35
N SER A 18 -4.10 10.40 10.66
CA SER A 18 -4.83 9.13 10.87
C SER A 18 -4.71 8.59 12.29
N ARG A 19 -3.56 8.78 12.93
CA ARG A 19 -3.35 8.38 14.33
C ARG A 19 -4.16 9.23 15.29
N GLU A 20 -4.19 10.53 15.09
CA GLU A 20 -4.94 11.46 15.93
C GLU A 20 -6.42 11.11 15.90
N ILE A 21 -6.99 10.85 14.72
CA ILE A 21 -8.38 10.41 14.58
C ILE A 21 -8.63 9.13 15.40
N LEU A 22 -7.80 8.10 15.22
CA LEU A 22 -7.98 6.83 15.92
C LEU A 22 -7.78 6.96 17.42
N SER A 23 -6.85 7.81 17.88
CA SER A 23 -6.57 8.02 19.30
C SER A 23 -7.74 8.67 20.06
N THR A 24 -8.68 9.30 19.35
CA THR A 24 -9.93 9.79 19.97
C THR A 24 -10.95 8.67 20.20
N LEU A 25 -10.79 7.53 19.51
CA LEU A 25 -11.75 6.41 19.53
C LEU A 25 -11.29 5.22 20.37
N THR A 26 -10.03 5.19 20.78
CA THR A 26 -9.48 4.11 21.60
C THR A 26 -8.60 4.66 22.72
N PRO A 27 -8.65 4.06 23.92
CA PRO A 27 -7.73 4.41 24.99
C PRO A 27 -6.32 3.83 24.80
N GLN A 28 -6.12 2.98 23.79
CA GLN A 28 -4.82 2.33 23.55
C GLN A 28 -3.79 3.30 22.97
N ASP A 29 -2.56 3.13 23.38
CA ASP A 29 -1.42 3.85 22.82
C ASP A 29 -1.13 3.36 21.39
N LEU A 30 -1.33 4.25 20.42
CA LEU A 30 -1.04 4.05 19.01
C LEU A 30 0.28 4.69 18.56
N SER A 31 1.14 5.10 19.52
CA SER A 31 2.46 5.64 19.20
C SER A 31 3.30 4.65 18.38
N THR A 32 4.33 5.15 17.74
CA THR A 32 5.24 4.29 16.96
C THR A 32 5.95 3.25 17.82
N ALA A 33 6.21 3.57 19.09
CA ALA A 33 6.82 2.63 20.03
C ALA A 33 5.85 1.51 20.43
N ALA A 34 4.59 1.87 20.69
CA ALA A 34 3.57 0.91 21.11
C ALA A 34 3.01 0.08 19.96
N MET A 35 2.89 0.67 18.77
CA MET A 35 2.39 0.01 17.56
C MET A 35 3.34 0.29 16.38
N PRO A 36 4.45 -0.46 16.24
CA PRO A 36 5.38 -0.33 15.13
C PRO A 36 4.73 -0.63 13.77
N PHE A 37 5.35 -0.18 12.68
CA PHE A 37 4.92 -0.51 11.32
C PHE A 37 4.90 -2.03 11.09
N LEU A 38 3.93 -2.50 10.33
CA LEU A 38 3.64 -3.93 10.08
C LEU A 38 3.22 -4.73 11.32
N THR A 39 2.64 -4.05 12.33
CA THR A 39 2.04 -4.74 13.47
C THR A 39 0.51 -4.70 13.40
N MET A 40 -0.10 -5.68 14.02
CA MET A 40 -1.55 -5.81 14.18
C MET A 40 -1.91 -5.86 15.64
N ARG A 41 -3.03 -5.26 16.02
CA ARG A 41 -3.64 -5.32 17.33
C ARG A 41 -5.14 -5.51 17.25
N GLU A 42 -5.66 -6.26 18.18
CA GLU A 42 -7.08 -6.23 18.52
C GLU A 42 -7.33 -5.09 19.50
N THR A 43 -8.32 -4.28 19.20
CA THR A 43 -8.69 -3.11 20.01
C THR A 43 -10.16 -2.77 19.83
N THR A 44 -10.63 -1.76 20.53
CA THR A 44 -11.94 -1.15 20.27
C THR A 44 -11.77 0.24 19.67
N LEU A 45 -12.64 0.59 18.73
CA LEU A 45 -12.87 1.96 18.26
C LEU A 45 -14.28 2.34 18.63
N GLY A 46 -14.45 3.18 19.64
CA GLY A 46 -15.74 3.34 20.31
C GLY A 46 -16.24 1.98 20.81
N ASP A 47 -17.44 1.59 20.40
CA ASP A 47 -18.08 0.32 20.77
C ASP A 47 -17.76 -0.85 19.81
N PHE A 48 -16.87 -0.66 18.83
CA PHE A 48 -16.58 -1.67 17.82
C PHE A 48 -15.27 -2.40 18.14
N ASN A 49 -15.34 -3.73 18.27
CA ASN A 49 -14.15 -4.58 18.28
C ASN A 49 -13.56 -4.63 16.87
N VAL A 50 -12.29 -4.30 16.73
CA VAL A 50 -11.60 -4.26 15.44
C VAL A 50 -10.21 -4.89 15.54
N GLN A 51 -9.72 -5.38 14.40
CA GLN A 51 -8.30 -5.64 14.20
C GLN A 51 -7.71 -4.43 13.48
N LEU A 52 -6.79 -3.77 14.14
CA LEU A 52 -6.10 -2.59 13.63
C LEU A 52 -4.71 -3.00 13.14
N VAL A 53 -4.44 -2.83 11.86
CA VAL A 53 -3.15 -3.14 11.24
C VAL A 53 -2.46 -1.83 10.86
N ARG A 54 -1.26 -1.60 11.38
CA ARG A 54 -0.48 -0.43 10.99
C ARG A 54 0.26 -0.70 9.69
N VAL A 55 -0.38 -0.35 8.59
CA VAL A 55 0.13 -0.56 7.24
C VAL A 55 -0.35 0.56 6.33
N THR A 56 0.37 0.81 5.25
CA THR A 56 -0.01 1.77 4.22
C THR A 56 0.39 1.26 2.85
N PHE A 57 -0.42 1.58 1.87
CA PHE A 57 -0.07 1.40 0.45
C PHE A 57 0.06 2.74 -0.29
N VAL A 58 -0.20 3.85 0.41
CA VAL A 58 -0.10 5.21 -0.15
C VAL A 58 1.13 5.98 0.33
N GLY A 59 1.97 5.33 1.15
CA GLY A 59 3.23 5.91 1.65
C GLY A 59 3.08 6.96 2.74
N GLU A 60 1.88 7.17 3.28
CA GLU A 60 1.61 8.00 4.44
C GLU A 60 1.42 7.14 5.69
N LEU A 61 1.41 7.78 6.87
CA LEU A 61 0.96 7.11 8.09
C LEU A 61 -0.43 6.54 7.88
N GLY A 62 -0.67 5.30 8.32
CA GLY A 62 -1.99 4.76 8.11
C GLY A 62 -2.25 3.43 8.77
N TYR A 63 -3.51 3.06 8.70
CA TYR A 63 -4.05 1.87 9.31
C TYR A 63 -5.10 1.23 8.41
N GLU A 64 -5.10 -0.09 8.38
CA GLU A 64 -6.23 -0.88 7.93
C GLU A 64 -7.04 -1.35 9.14
N ILE A 65 -8.34 -1.17 9.09
CA ILE A 65 -9.28 -1.41 10.18
C ILE A 65 -10.22 -2.52 9.74
N TYR A 66 -10.07 -3.69 10.30
CA TYR A 66 -10.91 -4.85 10.01
C TYR A 66 -11.97 -5.02 11.10
N ALA A 67 -13.21 -5.21 10.68
CA ALA A 67 -14.34 -5.45 11.56
C ALA A 67 -15.30 -6.48 10.95
N PRO A 68 -16.21 -7.10 11.73
CA PRO A 68 -17.30 -7.90 11.17
C PRO A 68 -18.08 -7.13 10.11
N ALA A 69 -18.42 -7.78 9.00
CA ALA A 69 -19.02 -7.12 7.83
C ALA A 69 -20.33 -6.40 8.17
N GLU A 70 -21.13 -6.97 9.07
CA GLU A 70 -22.40 -6.37 9.52
C GLU A 70 -22.22 -5.06 10.32
N LYS A 71 -21.01 -4.78 10.81
CA LYS A 71 -20.68 -3.54 11.51
C LYS A 71 -20.14 -2.45 10.59
N GLY A 72 -19.90 -2.79 9.31
CA GLY A 72 -19.19 -1.91 8.37
C GLY A 72 -19.79 -0.51 8.25
N MET A 73 -21.11 -0.39 8.03
CA MET A 73 -21.75 0.93 7.89
C MET A 73 -21.62 1.78 9.16
N ALA A 74 -21.91 1.19 10.31
CA ALA A 74 -21.85 1.92 11.57
C ALA A 74 -20.42 2.34 11.94
N LEU A 75 -19.42 1.50 11.64
CA LEU A 75 -18.01 1.84 11.83
C LEU A 75 -17.56 2.94 10.85
N TRP A 76 -18.02 2.90 9.59
CA TRP A 76 -17.79 3.99 8.63
C TRP A 76 -18.32 5.31 9.14
N GLU A 77 -19.57 5.34 9.62
CA GLU A 77 -20.19 6.55 10.16
C GLU A 77 -19.43 7.11 11.37
N LEU A 78 -18.96 6.24 12.26
CA LEU A 78 -18.11 6.63 13.38
C LEU A 78 -16.81 7.28 12.91
N LEU A 79 -16.07 6.60 12.01
CA LEU A 79 -14.80 7.11 11.47
C LEU A 79 -15.01 8.42 10.71
N TRP A 80 -16.07 8.50 9.90
CA TRP A 80 -16.40 9.69 9.14
C TRP A 80 -16.75 10.88 10.04
N LYS A 81 -17.61 10.66 11.03
CA LYS A 81 -18.02 11.69 12.00
C LYS A 81 -16.82 12.23 12.78
N THR A 82 -16.00 11.32 13.30
CA THR A 82 -14.81 11.69 14.08
C THR A 82 -13.75 12.38 13.21
N GLY A 83 -13.57 11.91 11.99
CA GLY A 83 -12.56 12.46 11.07
C GLY A 83 -12.87 13.84 10.52
N LYS A 84 -14.13 14.31 10.58
CA LYS A 84 -14.52 15.62 10.02
C LYS A 84 -13.71 16.78 10.57
N ASP A 85 -13.46 16.80 11.86
CA ASP A 85 -12.71 17.87 12.51
C ASP A 85 -11.21 17.83 12.17
N PHE A 86 -10.74 16.72 11.61
CA PHE A 86 -9.39 16.49 11.12
C PHE A 86 -9.26 16.61 9.58
N GLY A 87 -10.34 16.98 8.91
CA GLY A 87 -10.35 17.14 7.45
C GLY A 87 -10.32 15.81 6.69
N VAL A 88 -10.91 14.74 7.23
CA VAL A 88 -11.01 13.46 6.53
C VAL A 88 -11.78 13.61 5.21
N ALA A 89 -11.30 12.95 4.17
CA ALA A 89 -11.96 12.88 2.87
C ALA A 89 -12.21 11.43 2.46
N ALA A 90 -13.37 11.17 1.86
CA ALA A 90 -13.62 9.89 1.22
C ALA A 90 -12.95 9.88 -0.16
N CYS A 91 -11.98 8.98 -0.34
CA CYS A 91 -11.23 8.84 -1.58
C CYS A 91 -11.66 7.60 -2.34
N GLY A 92 -11.73 7.72 -3.66
CA GLY A 92 -11.98 6.57 -4.54
C GLY A 92 -10.76 5.66 -4.63
N TYR A 93 -10.98 4.40 -5.01
CA TYR A 93 -9.92 3.40 -5.12
C TYR A 93 -8.78 3.82 -6.07
N LYS A 94 -9.11 4.55 -7.14
CA LYS A 94 -8.10 5.08 -8.07
C LYS A 94 -7.14 6.10 -7.46
N ALA A 95 -7.53 6.77 -6.37
CA ALA A 95 -6.62 7.66 -5.64
C ALA A 95 -5.45 6.89 -5.03
N ILE A 96 -5.64 5.63 -4.67
CA ILE A 96 -4.58 4.75 -4.17
C ILE A 96 -3.52 4.55 -5.26
N ASP A 97 -3.93 4.35 -6.52
CA ASP A 97 -3.01 4.15 -7.63
C ASP A 97 -2.08 5.35 -7.84
N SER A 98 -2.63 6.56 -7.81
CA SER A 98 -1.81 7.79 -7.92
C SER A 98 -0.88 7.95 -6.72
N LEU A 99 -1.42 7.85 -5.51
CA LEU A 99 -0.65 8.07 -4.28
C LEU A 99 0.47 7.04 -4.10
N ARG A 100 0.21 5.75 -4.39
CA ARG A 100 1.24 4.71 -4.29
C ARG A 100 2.32 4.88 -5.37
N ALA A 101 1.94 5.31 -6.60
CA ALA A 101 2.88 5.54 -7.69
C ALA A 101 3.83 6.70 -7.35
N GLU A 102 3.34 7.81 -6.80
CA GLU A 102 4.16 8.93 -6.30
C GLU A 102 5.20 8.49 -5.26
N LYS A 103 4.87 7.50 -4.43
CA LYS A 103 5.78 6.93 -3.42
C LYS A 103 6.66 5.80 -3.96
N GLY A 104 6.49 5.41 -5.21
CA GLY A 104 7.23 4.30 -5.81
C GLY A 104 6.82 2.93 -5.25
N TYR A 105 5.62 2.79 -4.71
CA TYR A 105 5.10 1.50 -4.25
C TYR A 105 4.59 0.69 -5.44
N LEU A 106 5.04 -0.55 -5.51
CA LEU A 106 4.82 -1.41 -6.65
C LEU A 106 3.48 -2.14 -6.53
N TYR A 107 2.77 -2.20 -7.66
CA TYR A 107 1.52 -2.93 -7.77
C TYR A 107 1.77 -4.28 -8.46
N TRP A 108 1.44 -5.36 -7.77
CA TRP A 108 1.54 -6.70 -8.34
C TRP A 108 0.57 -6.88 -9.51
N GLY A 109 1.09 -7.38 -10.63
CA GLY A 109 0.33 -7.54 -11.87
C GLY A 109 0.40 -6.34 -12.81
N ALA A 110 0.83 -5.16 -12.33
CA ALA A 110 1.08 -3.98 -13.16
C ALA A 110 2.57 -3.65 -13.26
N ASP A 111 3.21 -3.36 -12.10
CA ASP A 111 4.62 -2.96 -12.06
C ASP A 111 5.56 -4.15 -11.98
N ILE A 112 5.14 -5.21 -11.31
CA ILE A 112 5.89 -6.45 -11.13
C ILE A 112 4.99 -7.66 -11.32
N SER A 113 5.59 -8.73 -11.82
CA SER A 113 4.96 -10.00 -12.12
C SER A 113 5.93 -11.15 -11.79
N PRO A 114 5.58 -12.42 -12.04
CA PRO A 114 6.54 -13.52 -11.95
C PRO A 114 7.74 -13.42 -12.90
N ASP A 115 7.67 -12.55 -13.91
CA ASP A 115 8.73 -12.39 -14.91
C ASP A 115 9.87 -11.49 -14.43
N GLU A 116 9.62 -10.63 -13.44
CA GLU A 116 10.63 -9.78 -12.83
C GLU A 116 11.26 -10.42 -11.60
N THR A 117 12.59 -10.33 -11.51
CA THR A 117 13.29 -10.69 -10.27
C THR A 117 13.17 -9.56 -9.24
N PRO A 118 13.31 -9.86 -7.94
CA PRO A 118 13.43 -8.83 -6.91
C PRO A 118 14.56 -7.82 -7.18
N TYR A 119 15.63 -8.23 -7.85
CA TYR A 119 16.73 -7.32 -8.22
C TYR A 119 16.32 -6.34 -9.31
N GLU A 120 15.63 -6.80 -10.34
CA GLU A 120 15.07 -5.96 -11.40
C GLU A 120 14.03 -4.99 -10.89
N ALA A 121 13.22 -5.43 -9.91
CA ALA A 121 12.19 -4.63 -9.27
C ALA A 121 12.70 -3.63 -8.21
N GLY A 122 14.01 -3.62 -7.91
CA GLY A 122 14.56 -2.77 -6.85
C GLY A 122 14.26 -3.25 -5.43
N LEU A 123 13.79 -4.50 -5.27
CA LEU A 123 13.40 -5.11 -4.00
C LEU A 123 14.51 -6.01 -3.40
N SER A 124 15.77 -5.75 -3.74
CA SER A 124 16.90 -6.55 -3.26
C SER A 124 16.98 -6.65 -1.73
N PHE A 125 16.51 -5.64 -1.02
CA PHE A 125 16.44 -5.62 0.45
C PHE A 125 15.52 -6.70 1.04
N ALA A 126 14.54 -7.18 0.28
CA ALA A 126 13.61 -8.23 0.70
C ALA A 126 14.15 -9.65 0.48
N VAL A 127 15.28 -9.78 -0.23
CA VAL A 127 15.92 -11.07 -0.48
C VAL A 127 16.78 -11.48 0.72
N ALA A 128 16.41 -12.58 1.37
CA ALA A 128 17.19 -13.11 2.50
C ALA A 128 18.56 -13.59 2.06
N LYS A 129 19.63 -13.04 2.66
CA LYS A 129 21.00 -13.40 2.33
C LYS A 129 21.46 -14.68 3.04
N ASP A 130 21.08 -14.79 4.31
CA ASP A 130 21.57 -15.82 5.24
C ASP A 130 20.60 -16.99 5.46
N LYS A 131 19.57 -17.08 4.61
CA LYS A 131 18.54 -18.12 4.69
C LYS A 131 18.45 -18.87 3.37
N GLU A 132 18.30 -20.18 3.45
CA GLU A 132 17.92 -20.99 2.29
C GLU A 132 16.42 -20.87 2.02
N PHE A 133 16.05 -20.73 0.76
CA PHE A 133 14.68 -20.66 0.30
C PHE A 133 14.53 -21.26 -1.10
N LEU A 134 13.32 -21.66 -1.44
CA LEU A 134 13.02 -22.19 -2.77
C LEU A 134 13.31 -21.15 -3.85
N GLY A 135 14.10 -21.51 -4.84
CA GLY A 135 14.49 -20.63 -5.96
C GLY A 135 15.71 -19.74 -5.70
N LYS A 136 16.36 -19.78 -4.51
CA LYS A 136 17.54 -18.97 -4.21
C LYS A 136 18.66 -19.13 -5.25
N LYS A 137 18.99 -20.39 -5.60
CA LYS A 137 20.02 -20.68 -6.60
C LYS A 137 19.70 -20.05 -7.95
N ALA A 138 18.48 -20.28 -8.46
CA ALA A 138 18.03 -19.72 -9.73
C ALA A 138 18.02 -18.19 -9.73
N LEU A 139 17.64 -17.57 -8.61
CA LEU A 139 17.67 -16.11 -8.45
C LEU A 139 19.08 -15.55 -8.50
N LEU A 140 20.05 -16.23 -7.87
CA LEU A 140 21.46 -15.77 -7.83
C LEU A 140 22.18 -15.98 -9.17
N GLU A 141 21.79 -16.99 -9.94
CA GLU A 141 22.37 -17.29 -11.26
C GLU A 141 21.76 -16.43 -12.38
N ARG A 142 20.59 -15.83 -12.16
CA ARG A 142 19.94 -14.99 -13.16
C ARG A 142 20.59 -13.61 -13.24
N VAL A 143 21.05 -13.25 -14.43
CA VAL A 143 21.56 -11.92 -14.70
C VAL A 143 20.39 -10.97 -14.95
N PRO A 144 20.24 -9.85 -14.20
CA PRO A 144 19.22 -8.88 -14.46
C PRO A 144 19.37 -8.25 -15.85
N GLU A 145 18.29 -8.25 -16.64
CA GLU A 145 18.26 -7.69 -18.00
C GLU A 145 17.57 -6.32 -18.07
N LYS A 146 16.81 -5.99 -17.05
CA LYS A 146 15.99 -4.77 -16.96
C LYS A 146 16.01 -4.21 -15.55
N LYS A 147 15.57 -2.98 -15.41
CA LYS A 147 15.47 -2.31 -14.12
C LYS A 147 14.19 -1.46 -14.07
N LEU A 148 13.44 -1.59 -13.00
CA LEU A 148 12.36 -0.67 -12.71
C LEU A 148 12.93 0.68 -12.25
N VAL A 149 12.43 1.76 -12.84
CA VAL A 149 12.85 3.13 -12.52
C VAL A 149 11.63 4.03 -12.39
N THR A 150 11.72 5.02 -11.53
CA THR A 150 10.73 6.10 -11.44
C THR A 150 11.21 7.26 -12.32
N MET A 151 10.28 7.81 -13.11
CA MET A 151 10.53 8.95 -13.98
C MET A 151 9.52 10.07 -13.67
N THR A 152 9.96 11.31 -13.83
CA THR A 152 9.08 12.47 -13.77
C THR A 152 8.91 13.04 -15.17
N LEU A 153 7.67 13.33 -15.54
CA LEU A 153 7.35 13.92 -16.84
C LEU A 153 7.77 15.42 -16.83
N ALA A 154 8.37 15.85 -17.93
CA ALA A 154 8.74 17.28 -18.11
C ALA A 154 7.50 18.16 -18.31
N ASP A 155 6.48 17.65 -18.97
CA ASP A 155 5.19 18.34 -19.13
C ASP A 155 4.25 17.91 -17.98
N PRO A 156 3.89 18.83 -17.06
CA PRO A 156 3.01 18.51 -15.93
C PRO A 156 1.56 18.25 -16.34
N LYS A 157 1.20 18.48 -17.60
CA LYS A 157 -0.14 18.19 -18.14
C LYS A 157 -0.21 16.84 -18.85
N ALA A 158 0.94 16.22 -19.12
CA ALA A 158 0.97 14.92 -19.74
C ALA A 158 0.47 13.87 -18.74
N VAL A 159 -0.37 12.98 -19.19
CA VAL A 159 -0.91 11.88 -18.40
C VAL A 159 -0.41 10.57 -18.99
N VAL A 160 0.21 9.76 -18.14
CA VAL A 160 0.70 8.43 -18.48
C VAL A 160 0.01 7.44 -17.56
N LEU A 161 -0.62 6.43 -18.11
CA LEU A 161 -1.45 5.50 -17.33
C LEU A 161 -0.81 4.11 -17.19
N GLY A 162 -0.07 3.69 -18.21
CA GLY A 162 0.57 2.38 -18.25
C GLY A 162 0.54 1.78 -19.67
N ASN A 163 1.56 0.97 -19.95
CA ASN A 163 1.83 0.35 -21.24
C ASN A 163 2.32 1.27 -22.36
N GLU A 164 2.48 2.57 -22.13
CA GLU A 164 3.14 3.45 -23.07
C GLU A 164 4.61 3.03 -23.27
N PRO A 165 5.13 3.03 -24.52
CA PRO A 165 6.51 2.70 -24.79
C PRO A 165 7.44 3.80 -24.31
N VAL A 166 8.47 3.44 -23.55
CA VAL A 166 9.60 4.32 -23.24
C VAL A 166 10.60 4.23 -24.36
N ARG A 167 10.97 5.38 -24.94
CA ARG A 167 11.88 5.46 -26.06
C ARG A 167 13.14 6.24 -25.70
N ASP A 168 14.25 5.77 -26.22
CA ASP A 168 15.52 6.49 -26.31
C ASP A 168 15.73 6.74 -27.81
N ASP A 169 15.56 7.97 -28.23
CA ASP A 169 15.39 8.37 -29.63
C ASP A 169 14.30 7.52 -30.33
N CYS A 170 14.69 6.76 -31.35
CA CYS A 170 13.78 5.91 -32.12
C CYS A 170 13.65 4.48 -31.56
N ARG A 171 14.44 4.12 -30.55
CA ARG A 171 14.48 2.75 -30.00
C ARG A 171 13.54 2.65 -28.79
N VAL A 172 12.71 1.62 -28.77
CA VAL A 172 11.96 1.28 -27.55
C VAL A 172 12.91 0.59 -26.57
N VAL A 173 13.08 1.20 -25.39
CA VAL A 173 13.97 0.70 -24.33
C VAL A 173 13.20 0.17 -23.11
N GLY A 174 11.90 0.41 -23.05
CA GLY A 174 11.06 -0.08 -21.96
C GLY A 174 9.59 0.26 -22.18
N ARG A 175 8.82 0.07 -21.13
CA ARG A 175 7.40 0.47 -21.07
C ARG A 175 7.08 1.11 -19.73
N VAL A 176 6.10 1.97 -19.72
CA VAL A 176 5.48 2.45 -18.48
C VAL A 176 4.69 1.31 -17.85
N THR A 177 4.82 1.09 -16.57
CA THR A 177 4.05 0.08 -15.83
C THR A 177 2.89 0.72 -15.09
N SER A 178 3.13 1.88 -14.51
CA SER A 178 2.12 2.71 -13.83
C SER A 178 2.45 4.19 -14.00
N GLY A 179 1.44 5.03 -13.97
CA GLY A 179 1.57 6.48 -14.00
C GLY A 179 0.41 7.17 -13.29
N SER A 180 0.59 8.45 -12.96
CA SER A 180 -0.40 9.29 -12.30
C SER A 180 -0.24 10.75 -12.71
#